data_cf0f0ae58a45f159f02126734c434286
#
_entry.id   cf0f0ae58a45f159f02126734c434286
#
_cell.length_a   1.000
_cell.length_b   1.000
_cell.length_c   1.000
_cell.angle_alpha   90.00
_cell.angle_beta   90.00
_cell.angle_gamma   90.00
#
_symmetry.space_group_name_H-M   'P 1'
#
loop_
_entity.id
_entity.type
_entity.pdbx_description
1 polymer ?
#
loop_
_entity_poly.entity_id
_entity_poly.type
_entity_poly.pdbx_seq_one_letter_code
_entity_poly.pdbx_strand_id
1 'polypeptide(L)'
;MNETREEQLLSAGRTVEAEKKTDVEALKKKYAASEEKVYTVVTTVQVDDETENEFTFLFKKPKAASYDRYVKTMSNSVTKASKSFTFDNIIDEQRDMLRDTVEEYPAITISIADKLLRMLGLADTTSVKKL
;
A
#
# COMPACT_ATOMS: atom_id res chain seq x y z
N MET A 1 -2.06 -0.88 42.10
CA MET A 1 -1.28 -0.19 41.46
C MET A 1 -1.27 -0.25 39.95
N ASN A 2 -0.79 0.61 39.40
CA ASN A 2 -0.88 0.93 37.99
C ASN A 2 -0.61 -0.21 37.06
N GLU A 3 -1.51 -0.43 36.12
CA GLU A 3 -1.18 -1.18 34.96
C GLU A 3 0.07 -0.57 34.36
N THR A 4 0.98 -1.41 33.89
CA THR A 4 2.17 -0.89 33.27
C THR A 4 1.79 -0.13 32.00
N ARG A 5 2.56 0.89 31.68
CA ARG A 5 2.37 1.67 30.47
C ARG A 5 2.39 0.79 29.22
N GLU A 6 3.17 -0.30 29.28
CA GLU A 6 3.25 -1.28 28.21
C GLU A 6 1.93 -2.04 28.00
N GLU A 7 1.25 -2.42 29.08
CA GLU A 7 -0.05 -3.10 29.00
C GLU A 7 -1.11 -2.20 28.37
N GLN A 8 -1.12 -0.93 28.73
CA GLN A 8 -2.04 0.07 28.15
C GLN A 8 -1.79 0.27 26.66
N LEU A 9 -0.53 0.35 26.26
CA LEU A 9 -0.15 0.50 24.85
C LEU A 9 -0.52 -0.74 24.02
N LEU A 10 -0.33 -1.93 24.55
CA LEU A 10 -0.71 -3.17 23.89
C LEU A 10 -2.22 -3.28 23.73
N SER A 11 -2.98 -2.92 24.73
CA SER A 11 -4.44 -2.92 24.69
C SER A 11 -4.95 -1.91 23.64
N ALA A 12 -4.40 -0.70 23.62
CA ALA A 12 -4.75 0.32 22.66
C ALA A 12 -4.39 -0.11 21.22
N GLY A 13 -3.22 -0.73 21.05
CA GLY A 13 -2.78 -1.24 19.75
C GLY A 13 -3.71 -2.32 19.20
N ARG A 14 -4.15 -3.25 20.03
CA ARG A 14 -5.09 -4.30 19.63
C ARG A 14 -6.43 -3.71 19.18
N THR A 15 -6.94 -2.72 19.90
CA THR A 15 -8.19 -2.05 19.57
C THR A 15 -8.09 -1.34 18.21
N VAL A 16 -6.99 -0.63 17.98
CA VAL A 16 -6.73 0.07 16.71
C VAL A 16 -6.63 -0.90 15.56
N GLU A 17 -5.95 -2.04 15.73
CA GLU A 17 -5.86 -3.05 14.67
C GLU A 17 -7.21 -3.67 14.35
N ALA A 18 -8.04 -3.95 15.34
CA ALA A 18 -9.39 -4.48 15.15
C ALA A 18 -10.26 -3.47 14.40
N GLU A 19 -10.18 -2.18 14.75
CA GLU A 19 -10.89 -1.12 14.08
C GLU A 19 -10.43 -0.97 12.63
N LYS A 20 -9.11 -1.03 12.38
CA LYS A 20 -8.55 -0.97 11.02
C LYS A 20 -9.02 -2.13 10.16
N LYS A 21 -9.10 -3.34 10.70
CA LYS A 21 -9.60 -4.51 9.98
C LYS A 21 -11.08 -4.36 9.63
N THR A 22 -11.88 -3.86 10.57
CA THR A 22 -13.30 -3.60 10.36
C THR A 22 -13.50 -2.55 9.28
N ASP A 23 -12.70 -1.48 9.34
CA ASP A 23 -12.74 -0.41 8.33
C ASP A 23 -12.36 -0.92 6.94
N VAL A 24 -11.35 -1.78 6.84
CA VAL A 24 -10.93 -2.38 5.57
C VAL A 24 -12.05 -3.23 4.97
N GLU A 25 -12.73 -4.05 5.77
CA GLU A 25 -13.84 -4.87 5.27
C GLU A 25 -15.01 -4.01 4.79
N ALA A 26 -15.32 -2.93 5.50
CA ALA A 26 -16.36 -1.98 5.09
C ALA A 26 -15.98 -1.28 3.77
N LEU A 27 -14.71 -0.88 3.63
CA LEU A 27 -14.21 -0.26 2.41
C LEU A 27 -14.23 -1.22 1.22
N LYS A 28 -13.87 -2.49 1.43
CA LYS A 28 -13.94 -3.51 0.40
C LYS A 28 -15.37 -3.66 -0.14
N LYS A 29 -16.35 -3.70 0.75
CA LYS A 29 -17.78 -3.79 0.38
C LYS A 29 -18.21 -2.56 -0.40
N LYS A 30 -17.85 -1.38 0.05
CA LYS A 30 -18.17 -0.12 -0.61
C LYS A 30 -17.64 -0.08 -2.03
N TYR A 31 -16.38 -0.41 -2.22
CA TYR A 31 -15.74 -0.34 -3.53
C TYR A 31 -16.12 -1.52 -4.44
N ALA A 32 -16.43 -2.68 -3.88
CA ALA A 32 -16.92 -3.81 -4.67
C ALA A 32 -18.29 -3.50 -5.31
N ALA A 33 -19.12 -2.68 -4.66
CA ALA A 33 -20.41 -2.26 -5.18
C ALA A 33 -20.30 -1.09 -6.16
N SER A 34 -19.13 -0.47 -6.28
CA SER A 34 -18.87 0.67 -7.15
C SER A 34 -18.45 0.21 -8.55
N GLU A 35 -18.70 1.05 -9.56
CA GLU A 35 -18.20 0.79 -10.91
C GLU A 35 -16.69 1.02 -11.03
N GLU A 36 -16.10 1.72 -10.08
CA GLU A 36 -14.67 1.99 -10.05
C GLU A 36 -13.88 0.73 -9.71
N LYS A 37 -12.84 0.44 -10.50
CA LYS A 37 -11.99 -0.72 -10.25
C LYS A 37 -10.98 -0.41 -9.16
N VAL A 38 -11.15 -1.06 -8.01
CA VAL A 38 -10.28 -0.93 -6.85
C VAL A 38 -9.75 -2.32 -6.49
N TYR A 39 -8.47 -2.38 -6.19
CA TYR A 39 -7.78 -3.64 -5.90
C TYR A 39 -7.20 -3.61 -4.50
N THR A 40 -7.20 -4.76 -3.85
CA THR A 40 -6.57 -4.93 -2.54
C THR A 40 -5.09 -5.23 -2.74
N VAL A 41 -4.24 -4.47 -2.06
CA VAL A 41 -2.80 -4.72 -2.03
C VAL A 41 -2.41 -5.02 -0.59
N VAL A 42 -1.86 -6.21 -0.35
CA VAL A 42 -1.42 -6.63 0.98
C VAL A 42 0.10 -6.57 1.01
N THR A 43 0.63 -5.81 1.95
CA THR A 43 2.07 -5.65 2.13
C THR A 43 2.47 -6.24 3.48
N THR A 44 3.40 -7.19 3.47
CA THR A 44 3.93 -7.80 4.69
C THR A 44 5.35 -7.29 4.91
N VAL A 45 5.58 -6.70 6.08
CA VAL A 45 6.90 -6.19 6.47
C VAL A 45 7.50 -7.12 7.51
N GLN A 46 8.68 -7.66 7.21
CA GLN A 46 9.43 -8.47 8.15
C GLN A 46 10.23 -7.55 9.06
N VAL A 47 9.75 -7.34 10.28
CA VAL A 47 10.37 -6.42 11.24
C VAL A 47 11.63 -7.04 11.83
N ASP A 48 11.57 -8.33 12.19
CA ASP A 48 12.69 -9.12 12.68
C ASP A 48 12.44 -10.60 12.34
N ASP A 49 13.29 -11.50 12.80
CA ASP A 49 13.19 -12.92 12.45
C ASP A 49 11.90 -13.58 12.91
N GLU A 50 11.21 -13.00 13.89
CA GLU A 50 10.01 -13.57 14.50
C GLU A 50 8.75 -12.75 14.29
N THR A 51 8.88 -11.51 13.80
CA THR A 51 7.76 -10.56 13.74
C THR A 51 7.50 -10.07 12.32
N GLU A 52 6.25 -10.24 11.89
CA GLU A 52 5.76 -9.70 10.63
C GLU A 52 4.60 -8.76 10.90
N ASN A 53 4.57 -7.63 10.18
CA ASN A 53 3.43 -6.73 10.18
C ASN A 53 2.80 -6.74 8.79
N GLU A 54 1.48 -6.91 8.75
CA GLU A 54 0.73 -6.96 7.51
C GLU A 54 -0.16 -5.73 7.39
N PHE A 55 -0.10 -5.09 6.23
CA PHE A 55 -0.92 -3.92 5.93
C PHE A 55 -1.76 -4.17 4.69
N THR A 56 -3.05 -3.85 4.76
CA THR A 56 -3.98 -4.01 3.64
C THR A 56 -4.43 -2.64 3.18
N PHE A 57 -4.08 -2.31 1.94
CA PHE A 57 -4.47 -1.06 1.30
C PHE A 57 -5.32 -1.33 0.06
N LEU A 58 -6.23 -0.41 -0.24
CA LEU A 58 -7.03 -0.46 -1.45
C LEU A 58 -6.52 0.60 -2.43
N PHE A 59 -6.24 0.18 -3.64
CA PHE A 59 -5.70 1.05 -4.68
C PHE A 59 -6.57 1.05 -5.92
N LYS A 60 -6.70 2.21 -6.52
CA LYS A 60 -7.28 2.36 -7.85
C LYS A 60 -6.24 1.92 -8.88
N LYS A 61 -6.71 1.33 -9.98
CA LYS A 61 -5.79 1.04 -11.07
C LYS A 61 -5.22 2.36 -11.62
N PRO A 62 -3.90 2.51 -11.68
CA PRO A 62 -3.32 3.76 -12.15
C PRO A 62 -3.73 4.08 -13.59
N LYS A 63 -3.95 5.36 -13.86
CA LYS A 63 -4.23 5.85 -15.21
C LYS A 63 -2.92 6.20 -15.92
N ALA A 64 -2.98 6.35 -17.24
CA ALA A 64 -1.82 6.67 -18.06
C ALA A 64 -1.07 7.92 -17.57
N ALA A 65 -1.79 8.95 -17.15
CA ALA A 65 -1.17 10.18 -16.64
C ALA A 65 -0.33 9.95 -15.38
N SER A 66 -0.82 9.10 -14.46
CA SER A 66 -0.09 8.75 -13.25
C SER A 66 1.18 7.95 -13.59
N TYR A 67 1.08 7.01 -14.51
CA TYR A 67 2.21 6.24 -14.99
C TYR A 67 3.27 7.14 -15.67
N ASP A 68 2.84 8.08 -16.50
CA ASP A 68 3.77 9.00 -17.16
C ASP A 68 4.53 9.85 -16.14
N ARG A 69 3.86 10.35 -15.13
CA ARG A 69 4.51 11.11 -14.04
C ARG A 69 5.54 10.25 -13.31
N TYR A 70 5.19 8.98 -13.04
CA TYR A 70 6.10 8.03 -12.41
C TYR A 70 7.38 7.87 -13.22
N VAL A 71 7.26 7.61 -14.53
CA VAL A 71 8.41 7.41 -15.41
C VAL A 71 9.29 8.66 -15.46
N LYS A 72 8.68 9.83 -15.58
CA LYS A 72 9.42 11.11 -15.61
C LYS A 72 10.16 11.37 -14.30
N THR A 73 9.53 11.11 -13.17
CA THR A 73 10.12 11.35 -11.85
C THR A 73 11.21 10.32 -11.54
N MET A 74 11.06 9.10 -12.04
CA MET A 74 11.98 8.01 -11.78
C MET A 74 13.40 8.29 -12.30
N SER A 75 13.53 9.05 -13.37
CA SER A 75 14.83 9.44 -13.92
C SER A 75 15.62 10.33 -12.95
N ASN A 76 14.95 11.04 -12.06
CA ASN A 76 15.56 11.93 -11.07
C ASN A 76 15.67 11.28 -9.69
N SER A 77 14.65 10.53 -9.27
CA SER A 77 14.61 9.90 -7.94
C SER A 77 13.63 8.76 -7.93
N VAL A 78 14.13 7.55 -7.74
CA VAL A 78 13.31 6.34 -7.60
C VAL A 78 12.40 6.42 -6.36
N THR A 79 12.96 6.89 -5.25
CA THR A 79 12.22 7.03 -3.99
C THR A 79 11.06 7.99 -4.12
N LYS A 80 11.29 9.15 -4.70
CA LYS A 80 10.26 10.17 -4.90
C LYS A 80 9.19 9.68 -5.88
N ALA A 81 9.60 9.04 -6.96
CA ALA A 81 8.69 8.48 -7.96
C ALA A 81 7.77 7.42 -7.35
N SER A 82 8.35 6.47 -6.61
CA SER A 82 7.61 5.39 -5.95
C SER A 82 6.60 5.93 -4.94
N LYS A 83 7.02 6.89 -4.14
CA LYS A 83 6.17 7.53 -3.13
C LYS A 83 5.00 8.27 -3.79
N SER A 84 5.27 9.12 -4.77
CA SER A 84 4.23 9.87 -5.47
C SER A 84 3.24 8.96 -6.19
N PHE A 85 3.74 7.92 -6.86
CA PHE A 85 2.90 6.96 -7.57
C PHE A 85 1.97 6.20 -6.61
N THR A 86 2.49 5.81 -5.47
CA THR A 86 1.70 5.14 -4.43
C THR A 86 0.59 6.06 -3.91
N PHE A 87 0.93 7.30 -3.54
CA PHE A 87 -0.05 8.25 -3.01
C PHE A 87 -1.06 8.74 -4.05
N ASP A 88 -0.70 8.75 -5.33
CA ASP A 88 -1.64 9.12 -6.41
C ASP A 88 -2.80 8.12 -6.52
N ASN A 89 -2.58 6.87 -6.16
CA ASN A 89 -3.50 5.79 -6.48
C ASN A 89 -4.18 5.13 -5.27
N ILE A 90 -3.84 5.54 -4.05
CA ILE A 90 -4.52 5.06 -2.84
C ILE A 90 -5.93 5.63 -2.78
N ILE A 91 -6.89 4.88 -2.22
CA ILE A 91 -8.22 5.42 -1.94
C ILE A 91 -8.11 6.51 -0.87
N ASP A 92 -8.99 7.51 -0.95
CA ASP A 92 -8.90 8.67 -0.06
C ASP A 92 -9.02 8.31 1.42
N GLU A 93 -9.86 7.33 1.75
CA GLU A 93 -10.11 6.90 3.13
C GLU A 93 -8.87 6.31 3.81
N GLN A 94 -7.89 5.84 3.04
CA GLN A 94 -6.67 5.24 3.58
C GLN A 94 -5.41 6.11 3.44
N ARG A 95 -5.56 7.33 2.96
CA ARG A 95 -4.42 8.22 2.72
C ARG A 95 -3.61 8.49 3.99
N ASP A 96 -4.28 8.78 5.09
CA ASP A 96 -3.61 9.06 6.37
C ASP A 96 -2.91 7.81 6.93
N MET A 97 -3.57 6.65 6.85
CA MET A 97 -2.98 5.39 7.27
C MET A 97 -1.74 5.05 6.45
N LEU A 98 -1.80 5.26 5.13
CA LEU A 98 -0.65 5.04 4.26
C LEU A 98 0.51 5.97 4.62
N ARG A 99 0.22 7.26 4.86
CA ARG A 99 1.24 8.23 5.26
C ARG A 99 1.97 7.78 6.53
N ASP A 100 1.22 7.38 7.55
CA ASP A 100 1.81 6.94 8.82
C ASP A 100 2.65 5.67 8.63
N THR A 101 2.17 4.74 7.81
CA THR A 101 2.89 3.51 7.52
C THR A 101 4.19 3.79 6.76
N VAL A 102 4.16 4.70 5.80
CA VAL A 102 5.34 5.09 5.01
C VAL A 102 6.38 5.82 5.86
N GLU A 103 5.95 6.59 6.85
CA GLU A 103 6.90 7.23 7.78
C GLU A 103 7.72 6.20 8.54
N GLU A 104 7.10 5.10 8.94
CA GLU A 104 7.80 4.04 9.66
C GLU A 104 8.53 3.07 8.72
N TYR A 105 7.92 2.75 7.58
CA TYR A 105 8.46 1.79 6.61
C TYR A 105 8.52 2.41 5.22
N PRO A 106 9.45 3.34 4.97
CA PRO A 106 9.46 4.08 3.69
C PRO A 106 9.67 3.21 2.45
N ALA A 107 10.34 2.07 2.58
CA ALA A 107 10.61 1.20 1.44
C ALA A 107 9.37 0.46 0.94
N ILE A 108 8.24 0.45 1.67
CA ILE A 108 7.01 -0.18 1.19
C ILE A 108 6.49 0.48 -0.07
N THR A 109 6.79 1.76 -0.29
CA THR A 109 6.36 2.45 -1.51
C THR A 109 6.96 1.84 -2.76
N ILE A 110 8.18 1.30 -2.66
CA ILE A 110 8.83 0.60 -3.77
C ILE A 110 8.09 -0.70 -4.07
N SER A 111 7.76 -1.47 -3.04
CA SER A 111 7.01 -2.73 -3.19
C SER A 111 5.61 -2.51 -3.73
N ILE A 112 4.92 -1.49 -3.24
CA ILE A 112 3.57 -1.14 -3.68
C ILE A 112 3.61 -0.64 -5.14
N ALA A 113 4.55 0.24 -5.46
CA ALA A 113 4.71 0.75 -6.83
C ALA A 113 4.94 -0.40 -7.82
N ASP A 114 5.73 -1.39 -7.44
CA ASP A 114 5.95 -2.58 -8.27
C ASP A 114 4.63 -3.29 -8.60
N LYS A 115 3.77 -3.47 -7.60
CA LYS A 115 2.45 -4.11 -7.81
C LYS A 115 1.53 -3.26 -8.67
N LEU A 116 1.54 -1.95 -8.48
CA LEU A 116 0.75 -1.04 -9.32
C LEU A 116 1.23 -1.09 -10.79
N LEU A 117 2.53 -1.17 -11.00
CA LEU A 117 3.11 -1.30 -12.34
C LEU A 117 2.71 -2.63 -12.99
N ARG A 118 2.61 -3.70 -12.21
CA ARG A 118 2.16 -5.01 -12.71
C ARG A 118 0.71 -4.95 -13.18
N MET A 119 -0.13 -4.17 -12.54
CA MET A 119 -1.50 -3.92 -13.02
C MET A 119 -1.51 -3.25 -14.38
N LEU A 120 -0.44 -2.53 -14.73
CA LEU A 120 -0.29 -1.83 -16.01
C LEU A 120 0.52 -2.62 -17.05
N GLY A 121 0.89 -3.85 -16.72
CA GLY A 121 1.55 -4.72 -17.68
C GLY A 121 3.03 -5.00 -17.45
N LEU A 122 3.59 -4.55 -16.32
CA LEU A 122 4.96 -4.95 -15.98
C LEU A 122 4.97 -6.47 -15.77
N ALA A 123 5.68 -7.18 -16.62
CA ALA A 123 5.66 -8.64 -16.66
C ALA A 123 6.96 -9.23 -16.12
N ASP A 124 6.84 -10.40 -15.47
CA ASP A 124 8.01 -11.14 -14.97
C ASP A 124 8.77 -11.80 -16.11
N THR A 125 8.07 -12.20 -17.16
CA THR A 125 8.65 -12.94 -18.27
C THR A 125 8.22 -12.32 -19.59
N THR A 126 9.21 -11.99 -20.40
CA THR A 126 9.00 -11.46 -21.76
C THR A 126 9.97 -12.20 -22.68
N SER A 127 9.48 -12.73 -23.78
CA SER A 127 10.33 -13.42 -24.74
C SER A 127 10.11 -12.88 -26.14
N VAL A 128 11.14 -13.00 -26.97
CA VAL A 128 11.08 -12.60 -28.37
C VAL A 128 11.54 -13.77 -29.22
N LYS A 129 10.84 -14.01 -30.34
CA LYS A 129 11.20 -15.06 -31.28
C LYS A 129 11.37 -14.45 -32.66
N LYS A 130 12.42 -14.90 -33.37
CA LYS A 130 12.63 -14.49 -34.75
C LYS A 130 11.62 -15.20 -35.65
N LEU A 131 11.03 -14.47 -36.57
CA LEU A 131 10.13 -15.03 -37.57
C LEU A 131 10.91 -15.81 -38.64
#